data_6a61874241dfbc62eeeacc20f2dfd4c2
#
_entry.id   6a61874241dfbc62eeeacc20f2dfd4c2
#
_cell.length_a   1.000
_cell.length_b   1.000
_cell.length_c   1.000
_cell.angle_alpha   90.00
_cell.angle_beta   90.00
_cell.angle_gamma   90.00
#
_symmetry.space_group_name_H-M   'P 1'
#
loop_
_entity.id
_entity.type
_entity.pdbx_description
1 polymer ?
#
loop_
_entity_poly.entity_id
_entity_poly.type
_entity_poly.pdbx_seq_one_letter_code
_entity_poly.pdbx_strand_id
1 'polypeptide(L)'
;DLITKDLAQALRTPHNAAEYIKINHGVAIATMDDLDEMIEVPSVGDRQPRQISRRTLASVIGPRVEEILELVLNELRRSGFPEEVLTSGVVLTGGASMLTGIVDLAEDMFNLPARIGVPKDVGGVSERVRNPRYSTAIGLLQLANTGETRKLEVHTKEEQGESIVNRFKSWLRNNF
;
A
#
# COMPACT_ATOMS: atom_id res chain seq x y z
N ASP A 1 7.06 -1.31 -3.01
CA ASP A 1 8.29 -1.10 -3.79
C ASP A 1 8.73 0.38 -3.82
N LEU A 2 7.80 1.36 -3.95
CA LEU A 2 8.15 2.80 -3.97
C LEU A 2 8.85 3.23 -2.67
N ILE A 3 8.27 2.96 -1.53
CA ILE A 3 8.86 3.26 -0.21
C ILE A 3 10.26 2.67 -0.07
N THR A 4 10.47 1.43 -0.55
CA THR A 4 11.78 0.78 -0.49
C THR A 4 12.80 1.48 -1.37
N LYS A 5 12.39 1.94 -2.56
CA LYS A 5 13.26 2.72 -3.47
C LYS A 5 13.65 4.04 -2.85
N ASP A 6 12.68 4.75 -2.25
CA ASP A 6 12.96 6.03 -1.59
C ASP A 6 13.93 5.85 -0.42
N LEU A 7 13.73 4.82 0.40
CA LEU A 7 14.66 4.49 1.48
C LEU A 7 16.06 4.14 0.96
N ALA A 8 16.15 3.30 -0.09
CA ALA A 8 17.43 2.93 -0.69
C ALA A 8 18.19 4.16 -1.19
N GLN A 9 17.49 5.09 -1.82
CA GLN A 9 18.05 6.33 -2.34
C GLN A 9 18.43 7.31 -1.22
N ALA A 10 17.51 7.61 -0.31
CA ALA A 10 17.71 8.56 0.77
C ALA A 10 18.81 8.10 1.75
N LEU A 11 18.81 6.81 2.06
CA LEU A 11 19.78 6.21 2.97
C LEU A 11 21.05 5.72 2.25
N ARG A 12 21.14 5.81 0.92
CA ARG A 12 22.27 5.29 0.14
C ARG A 12 22.67 3.88 0.60
N THR A 13 21.68 3.01 0.70
CA THR A 13 21.81 1.62 1.15
C THR A 13 21.36 0.67 0.02
N PRO A 14 21.83 -0.59 -0.02
CA PRO A 14 21.33 -1.57 -0.98
C PRO A 14 19.82 -1.79 -0.84
N HIS A 15 19.15 -2.07 -1.96
CA HIS A 15 17.69 -2.23 -2.00
C HIS A 15 17.15 -3.30 -1.02
N ASN A 16 17.86 -4.42 -0.90
CA ASN A 16 17.50 -5.48 0.05
C ASN A 16 17.62 -5.05 1.51
N ALA A 17 18.63 -4.24 1.84
CA ALA A 17 18.77 -3.65 3.18
C ALA A 17 17.68 -2.61 3.44
N ALA A 18 17.32 -1.78 2.46
CA ALA A 18 16.20 -0.84 2.57
C ALA A 18 14.87 -1.58 2.80
N GLU A 19 14.63 -2.70 2.12
CA GLU A 19 13.43 -3.53 2.33
C GLU A 19 13.41 -4.13 3.73
N TYR A 20 14.54 -4.64 4.21
CA TYR A 20 14.66 -5.15 5.58
C TYR A 20 14.37 -4.06 6.62
N ILE A 21 14.95 -2.87 6.45
CA ILE A 21 14.75 -1.71 7.35
C ILE A 21 13.27 -1.30 7.34
N LYS A 22 12.65 -1.21 6.16
CA LYS A 22 11.23 -0.88 6.05
C LYS A 22 10.34 -1.87 6.79
N ILE A 23 10.60 -3.17 6.66
CA ILE A 23 9.75 -4.22 7.27
C ILE A 23 9.90 -4.23 8.79
N ASN A 24 11.11 -4.05 9.32
CA ASN A 24 11.38 -4.23 10.74
C ASN A 24 11.33 -2.93 11.55
N HIS A 25 11.59 -1.79 10.92
CA HIS A 25 11.73 -0.51 11.60
C HIS A 25 10.88 0.61 10.95
N GLY A 26 10.17 0.31 9.86
CA GLY A 26 9.41 1.30 9.11
C GLY A 26 8.32 1.95 9.95
N VAL A 27 8.25 3.28 9.88
CA VAL A 27 7.27 4.10 10.58
C VAL A 27 6.78 5.20 9.64
N ALA A 28 5.46 5.36 9.55
CA ALA A 28 4.84 6.41 8.72
C ALA A 28 4.81 7.76 9.47
N ILE A 29 4.47 7.73 10.76
CA ILE A 29 4.51 8.89 11.66
C ILE A 29 5.38 8.53 12.85
N ALA A 30 6.42 9.34 13.13
CA ALA A 30 7.23 9.16 14.32
C ALA A 30 6.50 9.66 15.58
N THR A 31 6.39 8.80 16.57
CA THR A 31 5.95 9.17 17.91
C THR A 31 7.14 9.66 18.77
N MET A 32 6.85 10.17 19.96
CA MET A 32 7.91 10.59 20.88
C MET A 32 8.83 9.41 21.27
N ASP A 33 8.29 8.22 21.41
CA ASP A 33 9.05 7.02 21.79
C ASP A 33 9.98 6.54 20.65
N ASP A 34 9.68 6.89 19.39
CA ASP A 34 10.51 6.53 18.25
C ASP A 34 11.75 7.38 18.06
N LEU A 35 11.88 8.50 18.81
CA LEU A 35 12.92 9.51 18.57
C LEU A 35 14.32 9.03 18.91
N ASP A 36 14.44 8.20 19.94
CA ASP A 36 15.72 7.76 20.51
C ASP A 36 16.14 6.38 19.97
N GLU A 37 15.28 5.70 19.22
CA GLU A 37 15.64 4.40 18.62
C GLU A 37 16.62 4.60 17.46
N MET A 38 17.84 4.07 17.64
CA MET A 38 18.88 4.11 16.62
C MET A 38 18.92 2.80 15.84
N ILE A 39 18.99 2.91 14.53
CA ILE A 39 18.95 1.79 13.59
C ILE A 39 20.23 1.77 12.79
N GLU A 40 20.86 0.59 12.70
CA GLU A 40 22.04 0.39 11.88
C GLU A 40 21.66 0.23 10.40
N VAL A 41 22.25 1.07 9.57
CA VAL A 41 22.02 1.07 8.12
C VAL A 41 23.31 0.69 7.40
N PRO A 42 23.30 -0.44 6.68
CA PRO A 42 24.41 -0.81 5.81
C PRO A 42 24.65 0.24 4.73
N SER A 43 25.88 0.56 4.46
CA SER A 43 26.25 1.49 3.39
C SER A 43 26.57 0.76 2.08
N VAL A 44 26.48 1.45 0.95
CA VAL A 44 26.90 0.92 -0.35
C VAL A 44 28.43 0.94 -0.46
N GLY A 45 29.02 -0.15 -0.97
CA GLY A 45 30.46 -0.33 -1.11
C GLY A 45 31.16 -0.64 0.22
N ASP A 46 32.45 -0.37 0.32
CA ASP A 46 33.30 -0.70 1.49
C ASP A 46 33.16 0.31 2.67
N ARG A 47 32.06 1.06 2.70
CA ARG A 47 31.82 2.04 3.76
C ARG A 47 31.25 1.35 5.00
N GLN A 48 31.67 1.81 6.18
CA GLN A 48 31.13 1.32 7.45
C GLN A 48 29.63 1.59 7.56
N PRO A 49 28.86 0.67 8.17
CA PRO A 49 27.48 0.92 8.56
C PRO A 49 27.35 2.18 9.40
N ARG A 50 26.22 2.85 9.32
CA ARG A 50 25.95 4.07 10.09
C ARG A 50 24.70 3.94 10.90
N GLN A 51 24.63 4.66 12.01
CA GLN A 51 23.44 4.75 12.85
C GLN A 51 22.58 5.92 12.38
N ILE A 52 21.27 5.69 12.26
CA ILE A 52 20.27 6.74 12.03
C ILE A 52 19.14 6.60 13.03
N SER A 53 18.46 7.69 13.35
CA SER A 53 17.28 7.64 14.19
C SER A 53 16.07 7.11 13.42
N ARG A 54 15.14 6.47 14.11
CA ARG A 54 13.87 6.04 13.53
C ARG A 54 13.05 7.23 12.98
N ARG A 55 13.20 8.41 13.58
CA ARG A 55 12.67 9.67 13.03
C ARG A 55 13.15 9.94 11.61
N THR A 56 14.38 9.62 11.27
CA THR A 56 14.90 9.76 9.91
C THR A 56 14.18 8.84 8.95
N LEU A 57 13.77 7.64 9.37
CA LEU A 57 12.92 6.76 8.54
C LEU A 57 11.55 7.38 8.31
N ALA A 58 10.92 7.92 9.34
CA ALA A 58 9.62 8.58 9.23
C ALA A 58 9.68 9.75 8.24
N SER A 59 10.73 10.55 8.25
CA SER A 59 10.88 11.69 7.32
C SER A 59 11.01 11.28 5.85
N VAL A 60 11.34 10.03 5.57
CA VAL A 60 11.39 9.46 4.20
C VAL A 60 10.12 8.70 3.87
N ILE A 61 9.64 7.88 4.80
CA ILE A 61 8.47 7.01 4.59
C ILE A 61 7.17 7.82 4.60
N GLY A 62 7.00 8.73 5.57
CA GLY A 62 5.78 9.51 5.75
C GLY A 62 5.31 10.20 4.48
N PRO A 63 6.13 11.09 3.87
CA PRO A 63 5.74 11.80 2.64
C PRO A 63 5.35 10.87 1.48
N ARG A 64 5.99 9.70 1.39
CA ARG A 64 5.63 8.71 0.36
C ARG A 64 4.31 8.03 0.66
N VAL A 65 4.01 7.75 1.92
CA VAL A 65 2.71 7.18 2.31
C VAL A 65 1.61 8.22 2.10
N GLU A 66 1.84 9.47 2.49
CA GLU A 66 0.92 10.60 2.23
C GLU A 66 0.58 10.71 0.74
N GLU A 67 1.58 10.72 -0.14
CA GLU A 67 1.37 10.75 -1.59
C GLU A 67 0.51 9.58 -2.08
N ILE A 68 0.77 8.36 -1.59
CA ILE A 68 -0.02 7.18 -1.97
C ILE A 68 -1.47 7.33 -1.50
N LEU A 69 -1.70 7.77 -0.27
CA LEU A 69 -3.04 7.96 0.28
C LEU A 69 -3.78 9.09 -0.44
N GLU A 70 -3.09 10.19 -0.77
CA GLU A 70 -3.64 11.30 -1.55
C GLU A 70 -4.10 10.84 -2.95
N LEU A 71 -3.28 10.03 -3.63
CA LEU A 71 -3.66 9.47 -4.93
C LEU A 71 -4.92 8.60 -4.82
N VAL A 72 -5.03 7.79 -3.76
CA VAL A 72 -6.23 6.97 -3.51
C VAL A 72 -7.43 7.86 -3.23
N LEU A 73 -7.29 8.90 -2.39
CA LEU A 73 -8.35 9.85 -2.07
C LEU A 73 -8.87 10.56 -3.32
N ASN A 74 -7.96 11.03 -4.17
CA ASN A 74 -8.30 11.68 -5.43
C ASN A 74 -9.06 10.73 -6.37
N GLU A 75 -8.66 9.46 -6.41
CA GLU A 75 -9.35 8.45 -7.21
C GLU A 75 -10.75 8.13 -6.68
N LEU A 76 -10.92 8.05 -5.36
CA LEU A 76 -12.24 7.87 -4.72
C LEU A 76 -13.18 9.03 -5.06
N ARG A 77 -12.72 10.27 -4.94
CA ARG A 77 -13.51 11.48 -5.30
C ARG A 77 -13.89 11.46 -6.78
N ARG A 78 -12.94 11.13 -7.66
CA ARG A 78 -13.20 11.04 -9.11
C ARG A 78 -14.21 9.95 -9.46
N SER A 79 -14.20 8.86 -8.71
CA SER A 79 -15.13 7.73 -8.89
C SER A 79 -16.52 7.97 -8.27
N GLY A 80 -16.77 9.13 -7.68
CA GLY A 80 -18.05 9.50 -7.08
C GLY A 80 -18.26 8.97 -5.65
N PHE A 81 -17.16 8.64 -4.96
CA PHE A 81 -17.14 8.22 -3.57
C PHE A 81 -16.33 9.21 -2.71
N PRO A 82 -16.81 10.48 -2.57
CA PRO A 82 -16.13 11.41 -1.68
C PRO A 82 -16.29 10.98 -0.22
N GLU A 83 -15.49 11.57 0.67
CA GLU A 83 -15.38 11.17 2.08
C GLU A 83 -16.72 11.21 2.80
N GLU A 84 -17.61 12.15 2.46
CA GLU A 84 -18.94 12.31 3.06
C GLU A 84 -19.85 11.09 2.83
N VAL A 85 -19.56 10.29 1.81
CA VAL A 85 -20.31 9.06 1.48
C VAL A 85 -19.72 7.85 2.18
N LEU A 86 -18.44 7.89 2.56
CA LEU A 86 -17.71 6.76 3.15
C LEU A 86 -17.88 6.68 4.68
N THR A 87 -19.11 6.72 5.16
CA THR A 87 -19.43 6.79 6.60
C THR A 87 -18.91 5.60 7.44
N SER A 88 -18.62 4.47 6.80
CA SER A 88 -18.10 3.27 7.48
C SER A 88 -16.57 3.29 7.68
N GLY A 89 -15.89 4.32 7.21
CA GLY A 89 -14.45 4.47 7.29
C GLY A 89 -13.66 3.66 6.27
N VAL A 90 -12.35 3.60 6.47
CA VAL A 90 -11.37 3.01 5.55
C VAL A 90 -10.74 1.75 6.14
N VAL A 91 -10.52 0.74 5.31
CA VAL A 91 -9.82 -0.49 5.71
C VAL A 91 -8.52 -0.59 4.93
N LEU A 92 -7.39 -0.49 5.63
CA LEU A 92 -6.06 -0.68 5.07
C LEU A 92 -5.67 -2.15 5.13
N THR A 93 -5.09 -2.69 4.07
CA THR A 93 -4.62 -4.08 4.05
C THR A 93 -3.37 -4.22 3.17
N GLY A 94 -2.79 -5.41 3.14
CA GLY A 94 -1.51 -5.64 2.47
C GLY A 94 -0.32 -5.38 3.38
N GLY A 95 0.90 -5.68 2.89
CA GLY A 95 2.12 -5.58 3.71
C GLY A 95 2.43 -4.16 4.20
N ALA A 96 2.15 -3.14 3.39
CA ALA A 96 2.40 -1.74 3.76
C ALA A 96 1.49 -1.23 4.89
N SER A 97 0.30 -1.83 5.07
CA SER A 97 -0.58 -1.47 6.19
C SER A 97 -0.03 -1.84 7.57
N MET A 98 1.10 -2.54 7.62
CA MET A 98 1.78 -2.90 8.86
C MET A 98 2.81 -1.84 9.31
N LEU A 99 3.00 -0.78 8.55
CA LEU A 99 3.86 0.34 8.98
C LEU A 99 3.28 0.99 10.24
N THR A 100 4.14 1.23 11.22
CA THR A 100 3.74 1.94 12.45
C THR A 100 3.21 3.33 12.11
N GLY A 101 2.09 3.75 12.71
CA GLY A 101 1.48 5.07 12.49
C GLY A 101 0.71 5.23 11.17
N ILE A 102 0.57 4.18 10.36
CA ILE A 102 -0.14 4.29 9.07
C ILE A 102 -1.65 4.49 9.24
N VAL A 103 -2.23 3.95 10.32
CA VAL A 103 -3.67 4.13 10.62
C VAL A 103 -3.92 5.58 10.97
N ASP A 104 -3.13 6.15 11.87
CA ASP A 104 -3.26 7.55 12.29
C ASP A 104 -3.10 8.49 11.08
N LEU A 105 -2.10 8.24 10.23
CA LEU A 105 -1.90 9.00 9.00
C LEU A 105 -3.09 8.89 8.04
N ALA A 106 -3.67 7.71 7.90
CA ALA A 106 -4.83 7.52 7.06
C ALA A 106 -6.07 8.22 7.63
N GLU A 107 -6.29 8.17 8.94
CA GLU A 107 -7.39 8.89 9.61
C GLU A 107 -7.28 10.39 9.39
N ASP A 108 -6.07 10.94 9.55
CA ASP A 108 -5.81 12.37 9.33
C ASP A 108 -6.08 12.78 7.87
N MET A 109 -5.64 11.97 6.91
CA MET A 109 -5.76 12.29 5.49
C MET A 109 -7.17 12.10 4.93
N PHE A 110 -7.86 11.04 5.33
CA PHE A 110 -9.23 10.74 4.87
C PHE A 110 -10.29 11.47 5.71
N ASN A 111 -9.94 11.98 6.89
CA ASN A 111 -10.88 12.48 7.90
C ASN A 111 -11.99 11.46 8.20
N LEU A 112 -11.64 10.19 8.24
CA LEU A 112 -12.51 9.04 8.44
C LEU A 112 -11.83 8.02 9.36
N PRO A 113 -12.58 7.25 10.16
CA PRO A 113 -12.00 6.16 10.92
C PRO A 113 -11.27 5.17 10.01
N ALA A 114 -10.07 4.75 10.38
CA ALA A 114 -9.31 3.76 9.65
C ALA A 114 -8.95 2.55 10.52
N ARG A 115 -8.80 1.40 9.91
CA ARG A 115 -8.34 0.19 10.59
C ARG A 115 -7.57 -0.74 9.67
N ILE A 116 -6.78 -1.63 10.26
CA ILE A 116 -6.11 -2.68 9.49
C ILE A 116 -7.07 -3.84 9.26
N GLY A 117 -7.17 -4.29 8.01
CA GLY A 117 -7.92 -5.47 7.60
C GLY A 117 -7.03 -6.70 7.52
N VAL A 118 -7.51 -7.79 8.12
CA VAL A 118 -6.86 -9.11 8.06
C VAL A 118 -7.78 -10.11 7.38
N PRO A 119 -7.25 -11.18 6.76
CA PRO A 119 -8.08 -12.25 6.20
C PRO A 119 -8.98 -12.88 7.27
N LYS A 120 -10.24 -13.14 6.90
CA LYS A 120 -11.25 -13.79 7.74
C LYS A 120 -11.64 -15.13 7.14
N ASP A 121 -12.30 -15.96 7.94
CA ASP A 121 -12.90 -17.23 7.50
C ASP A 121 -11.90 -18.19 6.85
N VAL A 122 -10.68 -18.23 7.40
CA VAL A 122 -9.62 -19.13 6.94
C VAL A 122 -9.54 -20.31 7.89
N GLY A 123 -9.85 -21.52 7.40
CA GLY A 123 -9.68 -22.76 8.14
C GLY A 123 -8.21 -23.23 8.20
N GLY A 124 -7.89 -24.18 9.07
CA GLY A 124 -6.57 -24.81 9.14
C GLY A 124 -5.51 -23.94 9.82
N VAL A 125 -4.48 -23.50 9.09
CA VAL A 125 -3.30 -22.76 9.60
C VAL A 125 -3.63 -21.28 9.90
N SER A 126 -4.76 -21.03 10.54
CA SER A 126 -5.41 -19.72 10.64
C SER A 126 -4.54 -18.60 11.20
N GLU A 127 -3.76 -18.86 12.25
CA GLU A 127 -2.96 -17.81 12.92
C GLU A 127 -1.87 -17.21 12.02
N ARG A 128 -1.17 -18.05 11.24
CA ARG A 128 -0.09 -17.57 10.36
C ARG A 128 -0.61 -16.75 9.18
N VAL A 129 -1.82 -17.04 8.70
CA VAL A 129 -2.39 -16.38 7.52
C VAL A 129 -3.30 -15.19 7.87
N ARG A 130 -3.59 -14.95 9.15
CA ARG A 130 -4.30 -13.76 9.64
C ARG A 130 -3.40 -12.52 9.67
N ASN A 131 -2.64 -12.32 8.63
CA ASN A 131 -1.76 -11.18 8.49
C ASN A 131 -2.18 -10.39 7.24
N PRO A 132 -2.23 -9.05 7.28
CA PRO A 132 -2.66 -8.20 6.16
C PRO A 132 -1.92 -8.50 4.86
N ARG A 133 -0.65 -8.90 4.92
CA ARG A 133 0.17 -9.24 3.74
C ARG A 133 -0.40 -10.36 2.88
N TYR A 134 -1.23 -11.23 3.46
CA TYR A 134 -1.81 -12.38 2.77
C TYR A 134 -3.23 -12.13 2.26
N SER A 135 -3.80 -10.96 2.48
CA SER A 135 -5.20 -10.67 2.16
C SER A 135 -5.55 -10.95 0.70
N THR A 136 -4.71 -10.53 -0.24
CA THR A 136 -4.94 -10.78 -1.67
C THR A 136 -4.89 -12.28 -2.00
N ALA A 137 -3.87 -13.00 -1.50
CA ALA A 137 -3.73 -14.43 -1.77
C ALA A 137 -4.89 -15.24 -1.19
N ILE A 138 -5.28 -14.93 0.05
CA ILE A 138 -6.41 -15.60 0.70
C ILE A 138 -7.73 -15.27 -0.02
N GLY A 139 -7.94 -14.02 -0.39
CA GLY A 139 -9.14 -13.62 -1.14
C GLY A 139 -9.26 -14.33 -2.48
N LEU A 140 -8.17 -14.50 -3.22
CA LEU A 140 -8.14 -15.27 -4.46
C LEU A 140 -8.46 -16.77 -4.23
N LEU A 141 -7.92 -17.36 -3.17
CA LEU A 141 -8.22 -18.76 -2.82
C LEU A 141 -9.69 -18.94 -2.41
N GLN A 142 -10.23 -18.02 -1.64
CA GLN A 142 -11.66 -18.04 -1.27
C GLN A 142 -12.56 -17.89 -2.50
N LEU A 143 -12.22 -16.97 -3.39
CA LEU A 143 -12.96 -16.78 -4.64
C LEU A 143 -12.93 -18.04 -5.51
N ALA A 144 -11.78 -18.69 -5.64
CA ALA A 144 -11.63 -19.93 -6.39
C ALA A 144 -12.45 -21.08 -5.77
N ASN A 145 -12.53 -21.15 -4.44
CA ASN A 145 -13.25 -22.21 -3.73
C ASN A 145 -14.78 -22.03 -3.78
N THR A 146 -15.30 -20.81 -3.91
CA THR A 146 -16.73 -20.56 -3.99
C THR A 146 -17.33 -20.92 -5.35
N GLY A 147 -16.50 -21.20 -6.36
CA GLY A 147 -16.96 -21.48 -7.73
C GLY A 147 -17.69 -20.31 -8.38
N GLU A 148 -17.90 -19.23 -7.65
CA GLU A 148 -18.42 -17.98 -8.16
C GLU A 148 -17.31 -17.24 -8.91
N THR A 149 -17.17 -17.51 -10.18
CA THR A 149 -16.68 -16.48 -11.10
C THR A 149 -17.75 -15.37 -11.14
N ARG A 150 -17.89 -14.65 -10.04
CA ARG A 150 -18.56 -13.36 -10.06
C ARG A 150 -17.79 -12.57 -11.09
N LYS A 151 -18.41 -12.34 -12.25
CA LYS A 151 -17.96 -11.26 -13.13
C LYS A 151 -17.86 -10.06 -12.21
N LEU A 152 -16.64 -9.63 -11.92
CA LEU A 152 -16.40 -8.31 -11.39
C LEU A 152 -16.91 -7.38 -12.48
N GLU A 153 -18.18 -7.03 -12.41
CA GLU A 153 -18.70 -5.86 -13.08
C GLU A 153 -18.02 -4.68 -12.38
N VAL A 154 -16.81 -4.41 -12.84
CA VAL A 154 -16.25 -3.09 -12.67
C VAL A 154 -17.30 -2.17 -13.29
N HIS A 155 -17.98 -1.41 -12.44
CA HIS A 155 -18.81 -0.30 -12.91
C HIS A 155 -17.85 0.74 -13.51
N THR A 156 -17.28 0.42 -14.67
CA THR A 156 -16.89 1.43 -15.60
C THR A 156 -18.20 2.09 -16.01
N LYS A 157 -18.46 3.33 -15.57
CA LYS A 157 -19.35 4.21 -16.29
C LYS A 157 -18.94 4.05 -17.75
N GLU A 158 -19.78 3.40 -18.55
CA GLU A 158 -19.69 3.51 -19.99
C GLU A 158 -19.87 5.00 -20.32
N GLU A 159 -18.74 5.72 -20.37
CA GLU A 159 -18.68 6.74 -21.39
C GLU A 159 -18.94 6.02 -22.68
N GLN A 160 -19.96 6.43 -23.41
CA GLN A 160 -20.28 6.00 -24.76
C GLN A 160 -19.05 6.22 -25.65
N GLY A 161 -18.10 5.33 -25.54
CA GLY A 161 -16.86 5.29 -26.28
C GLY A 161 -16.67 3.86 -26.79
N GLU A 162 -16.52 3.71 -28.08
CA GLU A 162 -16.27 2.46 -28.79
C GLU A 162 -15.41 1.48 -28.00
N SER A 163 -15.88 0.25 -27.85
CA SER A 163 -15.17 -0.86 -27.20
C SER A 163 -13.68 -0.84 -27.57
N ILE A 164 -12.82 -1.01 -26.57
CA ILE A 164 -11.35 -1.08 -26.74
C ILE A 164 -10.97 -2.02 -27.90
N VAL A 165 -11.74 -3.09 -28.09
CA VAL A 165 -11.59 -4.03 -29.21
C VAL A 165 -11.85 -3.35 -30.57
N ASN A 166 -12.81 -2.44 -30.66
CA ASN A 166 -13.10 -1.70 -31.90
C ASN A 166 -12.04 -0.64 -32.18
N ARG A 167 -11.53 0.04 -31.15
CA ARG A 167 -10.39 0.98 -31.29
C ARG A 167 -9.10 0.25 -31.71
N PHE A 168 -8.88 -0.94 -31.15
CA PHE A 168 -7.72 -1.76 -31.56
C PHE A 168 -7.87 -2.27 -33.01
N LYS A 169 -9.06 -2.71 -33.43
CA LYS A 169 -9.32 -3.10 -34.81
C LYS A 169 -9.21 -1.93 -35.80
N SER A 170 -9.67 -0.75 -35.42
CA SER A 170 -9.53 0.44 -36.29
C SER A 170 -8.09 0.88 -36.41
N TRP A 171 -7.30 0.82 -35.32
CA TRP A 171 -5.88 1.11 -35.36
C TRP A 171 -5.09 0.15 -36.26
N LEU A 172 -5.36 -1.17 -36.14
CA LEU A 172 -4.75 -2.19 -37.01
C LEU A 172 -5.07 -1.96 -38.50
N ARG A 173 -6.31 -1.56 -38.83
CA ARG A 173 -6.73 -1.32 -40.20
C ARG A 173 -6.10 -0.07 -40.81
N ASN A 174 -5.73 0.91 -40.00
CA ASN A 174 -5.18 2.16 -40.47
C ASN A 174 -3.62 2.17 -40.53
N ASN A 175 -2.98 1.15 -39.91
CA ASN A 175 -1.52 1.09 -39.88
C ASN A 175 -0.92 -0.15 -40.56
N PHE A 176 -1.77 -1.02 -41.11
CA PHE A 176 -1.43 -2.19 -41.94
C PHE A 176 -2.49 -2.42 -43.01
#